data_f85dc13403e07a0c8fbb4dc75cee0d25
#
_entry.id   f85dc13403e07a0c8fbb4dc75cee0d25
#
_cell.length_a   1.000
_cell.length_b   1.000
_cell.length_c   1.000
_cell.angle_alpha   90.00
_cell.angle_beta   90.00
_cell.angle_gamma   90.00
#
_symmetry.space_group_name_H-M   'P 1'
#
loop_
_entity.id
_entity.type
_entity.pdbx_description
1 polymer ?
#
loop_
_entity_poly.entity_id
_entity_poly.type
_entity_poly.pdbx_seq_one_letter_code
_entity_poly.pdbx_strand_id
1 'polypeptide(L)'
;MPNYQLSISNIAWHKEDDEAVYTAMQQAGFTGLELAPTRIFSETPYENLTSALLFGGYLKNRWGFSVPSLQSIWYGQQGNIFNAADTEPLLDYTAQAFQFAHSLNCPSLVFGCPKNR
;
A
#
# COMPACT_ATOMS: atom_id res chain seq x y z
N MET A 1 9.59 21.14 19.65
CA MET A 1 8.46 20.65 18.84
C MET A 1 8.71 19.23 18.42
N PRO A 2 7.87 18.31 18.79
CA PRO A 2 8.03 16.95 18.29
C PRO A 2 7.77 16.92 16.76
N ASN A 3 8.64 16.20 16.06
CA ASN A 3 8.48 15.97 14.64
C ASN A 3 7.62 14.72 14.43
N TYR A 4 6.32 14.93 14.38
CA TYR A 4 5.43 13.84 14.05
C TYR A 4 5.33 13.72 12.53
N GLN A 5 5.43 12.49 12.07
CA GLN A 5 5.08 12.15 10.71
C GLN A 5 3.72 11.47 10.74
N LEU A 6 2.74 12.10 10.13
CA LEU A 6 1.38 11.59 10.12
C LEU A 6 1.07 10.99 8.76
N SER A 7 0.42 9.85 8.78
CA SER A 7 -0.07 9.21 7.57
C SER A 7 -1.49 8.72 7.78
N ILE A 8 -2.20 8.54 6.68
CA ILE A 8 -3.54 7.96 6.69
C ILE A 8 -3.63 6.97 5.53
N SER A 9 -4.44 5.95 5.69
CA SER A 9 -4.61 4.91 4.68
C SER A 9 -5.60 5.33 3.60
N ASN A 10 -5.29 5.01 2.35
CA ASN A 10 -6.15 5.32 1.22
C ASN A 10 -7.45 4.49 1.18
N ILE A 11 -7.64 3.55 2.10
CA ILE A 11 -8.93 2.87 2.24
C ILE A 11 -9.97 3.70 3.00
N ALA A 12 -9.55 4.82 3.60
CA ALA A 12 -10.43 5.67 4.40
C ALA A 12 -11.44 6.48 3.57
N TRP A 13 -11.28 6.52 2.24
CA TRP A 13 -12.17 7.26 1.35
C TRP A 13 -12.27 6.58 -0.01
N HIS A 14 -13.21 7.03 -0.84
CA HIS A 14 -13.38 6.53 -2.19
C HIS A 14 -12.36 7.15 -3.15
N LYS A 15 -11.97 6.41 -4.17
CA LYS A 15 -10.96 6.83 -5.14
C LYS A 15 -11.28 8.17 -5.80
N GLU A 16 -12.56 8.44 -6.04
CA GLU A 16 -13.01 9.69 -6.63
C GLU A 16 -12.63 10.91 -5.79
N ASP A 17 -12.40 10.73 -4.50
CA ASP A 17 -12.09 11.79 -3.57
C ASP A 17 -10.59 11.97 -3.32
N ASP A 18 -9.73 11.22 -4.02
CA ASP A 18 -8.29 11.22 -3.78
C ASP A 18 -7.70 12.63 -3.74
N GLU A 19 -7.94 13.43 -4.77
CA GLU A 19 -7.33 14.78 -4.84
C GLU A 19 -7.83 15.68 -3.72
N ALA A 20 -9.11 15.63 -3.41
CA ALA A 20 -9.67 16.45 -2.32
C ALA A 20 -9.07 16.06 -0.98
N VAL A 21 -8.91 14.75 -0.74
CA VAL A 21 -8.32 14.27 0.51
C VAL A 21 -6.83 14.57 0.56
N TYR A 22 -6.09 14.37 -0.54
CA TYR A 22 -4.67 14.70 -0.59
C TYR A 22 -4.43 16.18 -0.29
N THR A 23 -5.27 17.05 -0.84
CA THR A 23 -5.20 18.49 -0.56
C THR A 23 -5.41 18.76 0.93
N ALA A 24 -6.43 18.15 1.52
CA ALA A 24 -6.71 18.32 2.96
C ALA A 24 -5.55 17.77 3.82
N MET A 25 -4.98 16.62 3.45
CA MET A 25 -3.84 16.04 4.15
C MET A 25 -2.63 16.97 4.09
N GLN A 26 -2.34 17.50 2.92
CA GLN A 26 -1.21 18.41 2.73
C GLN A 26 -1.37 19.66 3.59
N GLN A 27 -2.56 20.23 3.60
CA GLN A 27 -2.87 21.42 4.41
C GLN A 27 -2.79 21.12 5.91
N ALA A 28 -3.10 19.91 6.32
CA ALA A 28 -3.04 19.49 7.72
C ALA A 28 -1.64 19.04 8.16
N GLY A 29 -0.67 19.02 7.25
CA GLY A 29 0.71 18.65 7.57
C GLY A 29 1.00 17.16 7.51
N PHE A 30 0.14 16.35 6.89
CA PHE A 30 0.40 14.95 6.69
C PHE A 30 1.52 14.77 5.65
N THR A 31 2.40 13.80 5.90
CA THR A 31 3.55 13.53 5.03
C THR A 31 3.57 12.11 4.50
N GLY A 32 2.60 11.28 4.88
CA GLY A 32 2.57 9.89 4.48
C GLY A 32 1.20 9.43 4.03
N LEU A 33 1.20 8.48 3.10
CA LEU A 33 0.00 7.81 2.63
C LEU A 33 0.23 6.31 2.74
N GLU A 34 -0.55 5.64 3.59
CA GLU A 34 -0.54 4.19 3.63
C GLU A 34 -1.38 3.67 2.46
N LEU A 35 -0.86 2.66 1.74
CA LEU A 35 -1.53 2.15 0.55
C LEU A 35 -2.05 0.74 0.76
N ALA A 36 -3.27 0.51 0.29
CA ALA A 36 -3.76 -0.81 -0.05
C ALA A 36 -3.47 -1.02 -1.54
N PRO A 37 -2.62 -1.97 -1.92
CA PRO A 37 -2.16 -2.08 -3.33
C PRO A 37 -3.29 -2.24 -4.34
N THR A 38 -4.32 -3.02 -4.03
CA THR A 38 -5.47 -3.22 -4.94
C THR A 38 -6.34 -1.98 -5.09
N ARG A 39 -6.21 -1.01 -4.19
CA ARG A 39 -6.90 0.28 -4.29
C ARG A 39 -6.29 1.16 -5.37
N ILE A 40 -5.00 0.94 -5.68
CA ILE A 40 -4.27 1.66 -6.74
C ILE A 40 -4.33 0.88 -8.05
N PHE A 41 -4.02 -0.42 -7.99
CA PHE A 41 -4.04 -1.31 -9.14
C PHE A 41 -5.00 -2.45 -8.82
N SER A 42 -6.22 -2.38 -9.32
CA SER A 42 -7.32 -3.25 -8.92
C SER A 42 -7.11 -4.73 -9.25
N GLU A 43 -6.30 -5.02 -10.27
CA GLU A 43 -5.96 -6.38 -10.67
C GLU A 43 -4.45 -6.56 -10.60
N THR A 44 -4.00 -7.73 -10.16
CA THR A 44 -2.58 -8.11 -10.12
C THR A 44 -1.65 -6.93 -9.75
N PRO A 45 -1.84 -6.30 -8.58
CA PRO A 45 -1.11 -5.07 -8.27
C PRO A 45 0.41 -5.25 -8.29
N TYR A 46 0.91 -6.44 -7.91
CA TYR A 46 2.34 -6.68 -7.78
C TYR A 46 3.04 -6.94 -9.11
N GLU A 47 2.30 -7.01 -10.20
CA GLU A 47 2.87 -7.07 -11.54
C GLU A 47 3.14 -5.68 -12.12
N ASN A 48 2.73 -4.62 -11.42
CA ASN A 48 2.82 -3.24 -11.91
C ASN A 48 3.99 -2.49 -11.26
N LEU A 49 5.21 -3.06 -11.28
CA LEU A 49 6.34 -2.47 -10.57
C LEU A 49 6.75 -1.11 -11.15
N THR A 50 6.75 -0.96 -12.47
CA THR A 50 7.06 0.32 -13.11
C THR A 50 6.02 1.37 -12.75
N SER A 51 4.74 1.00 -12.82
CA SER A 51 3.65 1.91 -12.45
C SER A 51 3.72 2.29 -10.97
N ALA A 52 4.12 1.36 -10.11
CA ALA A 52 4.32 1.64 -8.69
C ALA A 52 5.42 2.67 -8.47
N LEU A 53 6.54 2.52 -9.17
CA LEU A 53 7.65 3.47 -9.11
C LEU A 53 7.19 4.87 -9.53
N LEU A 54 6.44 4.96 -10.63
CA LEU A 54 5.91 6.23 -11.12
C LEU A 54 4.90 6.83 -10.15
N PHE A 55 4.05 6.01 -9.56
CA PHE A 55 3.06 6.48 -8.59
C PHE A 55 3.73 7.03 -7.33
N GLY A 56 4.76 6.35 -6.82
CA GLY A 56 5.54 6.85 -5.69
C GLY A 56 6.19 8.19 -5.98
N GLY A 57 6.74 8.36 -7.18
CA GLY A 57 7.30 9.64 -7.64
C GLY A 57 6.24 10.74 -7.72
N TYR A 58 5.07 10.41 -8.24
CA TYR A 58 3.93 11.33 -8.30
C TYR A 58 3.52 11.80 -6.90
N LEU A 59 3.36 10.88 -5.95
CA LEU A 59 3.00 11.24 -4.58
C LEU A 59 4.02 12.18 -3.96
N LYS A 60 5.29 11.88 -4.14
CA LYS A 60 6.36 12.70 -3.57
C LYS A 60 6.43 14.07 -4.22
N ASN A 61 6.40 14.13 -5.54
CA ASN A 61 6.64 15.37 -6.28
C ASN A 61 5.42 16.29 -6.28
N ARG A 62 4.23 15.72 -6.40
CA ARG A 62 2.99 16.52 -6.44
C ARG A 62 2.46 16.86 -5.07
N TRP A 63 2.58 15.94 -4.11
CA TRP A 63 1.90 16.06 -2.82
C TRP A 63 2.84 16.11 -1.62
N GLY A 64 4.09 15.72 -1.78
CA GLY A 64 5.04 15.65 -0.67
C GLY A 64 4.83 14.43 0.22
N PHE A 65 4.20 13.38 -0.29
CA PHE A 65 3.91 12.17 0.49
C PHE A 65 4.94 11.08 0.23
N SER A 66 5.37 10.41 1.31
CA SER A 66 6.01 9.10 1.25
C SER A 66 4.97 8.02 1.48
N VAL A 67 5.37 6.76 1.30
CA VAL A 67 4.53 5.59 1.59
C VAL A 67 5.15 4.83 2.75
N PRO A 68 4.72 5.09 3.98
CA PRO A 68 5.36 4.46 5.15
C PRO A 68 4.99 3.00 5.33
N SER A 69 3.84 2.57 4.80
CA SER A 69 3.38 1.20 4.96
C SER A 69 2.39 0.80 3.87
N LEU A 70 2.32 -0.51 3.62
CA LEU A 70 1.26 -1.13 2.83
C LEU A 70 0.37 -1.93 3.76
N GLN A 71 -0.93 -2.00 3.42
CA GLN A 71 -1.87 -2.88 4.11
C GLN A 71 -2.67 -3.69 3.11
N SER A 72 -3.44 -4.65 3.61
CA SER A 72 -4.29 -5.51 2.77
C SER A 72 -3.49 -6.22 1.68
N ILE A 73 -2.28 -6.66 2.04
CA ILE A 73 -1.31 -7.19 1.06
C ILE A 73 -1.78 -8.50 0.43
N TRP A 74 -2.70 -9.22 1.06
CA TRP A 74 -3.30 -10.45 0.54
C TRP A 74 -4.75 -10.28 0.09
N TYR A 75 -5.21 -9.04 -0.04
CA TYR A 75 -6.59 -8.80 -0.45
C TYR A 75 -6.89 -9.52 -1.77
N GLY A 76 -7.99 -10.25 -1.78
CA GLY A 76 -8.40 -11.02 -2.95
C GLY A 76 -7.75 -12.39 -3.09
N GLN A 77 -6.79 -12.73 -2.24
CA GLN A 77 -6.14 -14.04 -2.29
C GLN A 77 -6.97 -15.09 -1.56
N GLN A 78 -6.94 -16.29 -2.09
CA GLN A 78 -7.60 -17.47 -1.50
C GLN A 78 -6.58 -18.26 -0.67
N GLY A 79 -7.09 -19.09 0.23
CA GLY A 79 -6.26 -20.02 0.97
C GLY A 79 -5.96 -19.56 2.39
N ASN A 80 -5.32 -20.45 3.15
CA ASN A 80 -4.96 -20.24 4.54
C ASN A 80 -3.49 -20.60 4.73
N ILE A 81 -2.73 -19.73 5.40
CA ILE A 81 -1.29 -19.90 5.56
C ILE A 81 -0.93 -21.19 6.33
N PHE A 82 -1.84 -21.68 7.16
CA PHE A 82 -1.62 -22.91 7.93
C PHE A 82 -1.97 -24.19 7.16
N ASN A 83 -2.53 -24.06 5.96
CA ASN A 83 -2.79 -25.19 5.07
C ASN A 83 -1.57 -25.37 4.17
N ALA A 84 -0.95 -26.55 4.23
CA ALA A 84 0.30 -26.84 3.51
C ALA A 84 0.19 -26.58 2.01
N ALA A 85 -0.98 -26.86 1.40
CA ALA A 85 -1.17 -26.64 -0.04
C ALA A 85 -1.20 -25.16 -0.39
N ASP A 86 -1.52 -24.28 0.55
CA ASP A 86 -1.67 -22.84 0.31
C ASP A 86 -0.44 -22.04 0.72
N THR A 87 0.43 -22.59 1.56
CA THR A 87 1.55 -21.87 2.15
C THR A 87 2.50 -21.31 1.09
N GLU A 88 2.95 -22.16 0.15
CA GLU A 88 3.92 -21.73 -0.86
C GLU A 88 3.37 -20.68 -1.80
N PRO A 89 2.16 -20.82 -2.36
CA PRO A 89 1.59 -19.74 -3.20
C PRO A 89 1.43 -18.42 -2.44
N LEU A 90 1.03 -18.45 -1.16
CA LEU A 90 0.89 -17.23 -0.37
C LEU A 90 2.23 -16.59 -0.06
N LEU A 91 3.27 -17.39 0.19
CA LEU A 91 4.62 -16.87 0.40
C LEU A 91 5.18 -16.25 -0.89
N ASP A 92 4.95 -16.87 -2.04
CA ASP A 92 5.35 -16.32 -3.34
C ASP A 92 4.67 -14.98 -3.60
N TYR A 93 3.39 -14.89 -3.31
CA TYR A 93 2.64 -13.65 -3.45
C TYR A 93 3.17 -12.58 -2.51
N THR A 94 3.54 -12.97 -1.30
CA THR A 94 4.13 -12.05 -0.31
C THR A 94 5.48 -11.53 -0.78
N ALA A 95 6.31 -12.37 -1.40
CA ALA A 95 7.58 -11.95 -1.98
C ALA A 95 7.35 -10.88 -3.06
N GLN A 96 6.31 -11.03 -3.88
CA GLN A 96 5.94 -10.02 -4.87
C GLN A 96 5.50 -8.72 -4.20
N ALA A 97 4.79 -8.81 -3.07
CA ALA A 97 4.41 -7.63 -2.30
C ALA A 97 5.64 -6.87 -1.79
N PHE A 98 6.69 -7.58 -1.38
CA PHE A 98 7.94 -6.94 -0.97
C PHE A 98 8.61 -6.19 -2.12
N GLN A 99 8.61 -6.76 -3.32
CA GLN A 99 9.16 -6.07 -4.50
C GLN A 99 8.35 -4.82 -4.84
N PHE A 100 7.04 -4.92 -4.76
CA PHE A 100 6.14 -3.78 -4.95
C PHE A 100 6.43 -2.68 -3.94
N ALA A 101 6.58 -3.04 -2.67
CA ALA A 101 6.93 -2.10 -1.61
C ALA A 101 8.28 -1.43 -1.89
N HIS A 102 9.26 -2.19 -2.35
CA HIS A 102 10.57 -1.66 -2.70
C HIS A 102 10.46 -0.60 -3.80
N SER A 103 9.63 -0.83 -4.81
CA SER A 103 9.38 0.13 -5.89
C SER A 103 8.79 1.44 -5.38
N LEU A 104 8.11 1.41 -4.25
CA LEU A 104 7.50 2.59 -3.61
C LEU A 104 8.40 3.21 -2.54
N ASN A 105 9.58 2.66 -2.29
CA ASN A 105 10.41 3.00 -1.13
C ASN A 105 9.64 2.83 0.19
N CYS A 106 8.80 1.81 0.26
CA CYS A 106 7.96 1.55 1.41
C CYS A 106 8.66 0.57 2.36
N PRO A 107 8.94 0.97 3.61
CA PRO A 107 9.74 0.14 4.52
C PRO A 107 8.95 -0.92 5.28
N SER A 108 7.62 -0.86 5.28
CA SER A 108 6.81 -1.71 6.17
C SER A 108 5.57 -2.23 5.47
N LEU A 109 5.27 -3.52 5.72
CA LEU A 109 4.03 -4.14 5.26
C LEU A 109 3.26 -4.61 6.49
N VAL A 110 1.98 -4.25 6.55
CA VAL A 110 1.11 -4.66 7.64
C VAL A 110 0.47 -6.00 7.27
N PHE A 111 0.67 -6.99 8.11
CA PHE A 111 0.12 -8.33 7.91
C PHE A 111 -1.08 -8.54 8.84
N GLY A 112 -2.27 -8.30 8.33
CA GLY A 112 -3.52 -8.57 9.03
C GLY A 112 -4.18 -9.82 8.49
N CYS A 113 -4.68 -9.76 7.29
CA CYS A 113 -5.15 -10.86 6.46
C CYS A 113 -5.97 -11.93 7.21
N PRO A 114 -7.04 -11.55 7.98
CA PRO A 114 -7.72 -12.51 8.85
C PRO A 114 -8.37 -13.66 8.09
N LYS A 115 -8.71 -13.48 6.82
CA LYS A 115 -9.33 -14.54 6.00
C LYS A 115 -8.34 -15.63 5.60
N ASN A 116 -7.05 -15.38 5.71
CA ASN A 116 -6.00 -16.25 5.20
C ASN A 116 -5.16 -16.89 6.33
N ARG A 117 -5.62 -16.77 7.56
CA ARG A 117 -4.88 -17.29 8.70
C ARG A 117 -5.76 -17.92 9.78
#